data_350e2e7c4593233bb981efbe418e4a3b
#
_entry.id   350e2e7c4593233bb981efbe418e4a3b
#
_cell.length_a   1.000
_cell.length_b   1.000
_cell.length_c   1.000
_cell.angle_alpha   90.00
_cell.angle_beta   90.00
_cell.angle_gamma   90.00
#
_symmetry.space_group_name_H-M   'P 1'
#
loop_
_entity.id
_entity.type
_entity.pdbx_description
1 polymer ?
#
loop_
_entity_poly.entity_id
_entity_poly.type
_entity_poly.pdbx_seq_one_letter_code
_entity_poly.pdbx_strand_id
1 'polypeptide(L)'
;MFNEVGILHFLLGFVLGHVCGSVPSGLWLVQAFHGIDIRNYGSKNIGTTNVFRTVGPKTAVLALIADAFKGILAVGIMSYFFHNPLLDVVTALGALLGHNYSLFLGFKGGKGVATALGLLIFMMPKVAVASFGIWLVCVLLTRYVSLGSIMAAIFTPPLAWYLGYPSAYVIFSVVAAFFVVLRHKENIHRLLTGTESKIKPGNAKDLQK
;
A
#
# COMPACT_ATOMS: atom_id res chain seq x y z
N MET A 1 18.29 -1.76 28.50
CA MET A 1 17.15 -2.26 29.27
C MET A 1 16.06 -2.56 28.23
N PHE A 2 15.93 -3.81 27.75
CA PHE A 2 14.88 -4.19 26.80
C PHE A 2 13.59 -4.26 27.58
N ASN A 3 12.67 -3.32 27.30
CA ASN A 3 11.32 -3.37 27.86
C ASN A 3 10.64 -4.67 27.42
N GLU A 4 10.19 -5.49 28.36
CA GLU A 4 9.40 -6.67 28.01
C GLU A 4 8.15 -6.24 27.23
N VAL A 5 8.04 -6.79 26.01
CA VAL A 5 6.90 -6.47 25.14
C VAL A 5 5.71 -7.32 25.57
N GLY A 6 4.78 -6.73 26.31
CA GLY A 6 3.53 -7.37 26.74
C GLY A 6 2.39 -7.12 25.74
N ILE A 7 1.24 -7.77 25.98
CA ILE A 7 0.06 -7.70 25.12
C ILE A 7 -0.43 -6.26 24.82
N LEU A 8 -0.27 -5.36 25.80
CA LEU A 8 -0.65 -3.95 25.63
C LEU A 8 0.14 -3.26 24.51
N HIS A 9 1.44 -3.58 24.36
CA HIS A 9 2.27 -3.01 23.29
C HIS A 9 1.83 -3.49 21.91
N PHE A 10 1.40 -4.76 21.79
CA PHE A 10 0.83 -5.28 20.54
C PHE A 10 -0.49 -4.60 20.20
N LEU A 11 -1.37 -4.38 21.17
CA LEU A 11 -2.62 -3.64 20.97
C LEU A 11 -2.36 -2.20 20.55
N LEU A 12 -1.46 -1.50 21.24
CA LEU A 12 -1.06 -0.12 20.91
C LEU A 12 -0.43 -0.04 19.51
N GLY A 13 0.48 -0.98 19.17
CA GLY A 13 1.10 -1.06 17.85
C GLY A 13 0.06 -1.26 16.75
N PHE A 14 -0.88 -2.20 16.94
CA PHE A 14 -1.97 -2.41 15.98
C PHE A 14 -2.84 -1.18 15.80
N VAL A 15 -3.27 -0.53 16.89
CA VAL A 15 -4.11 0.68 16.85
C VAL A 15 -3.37 1.84 16.20
N LEU A 16 -2.11 2.08 16.58
CA LEU A 16 -1.28 3.11 15.96
C LEU A 16 -1.13 2.87 14.45
N GLY A 17 -0.80 1.63 14.07
CA GLY A 17 -0.72 1.21 12.68
C GLY A 17 -2.03 1.49 11.94
N HIS A 18 -3.15 1.04 12.50
CA HIS A 18 -4.46 1.18 11.88
C HIS A 18 -4.88 2.65 11.71
N VAL A 19 -4.65 3.49 12.71
CA VAL A 19 -4.95 4.94 12.64
C VAL A 19 -4.08 5.62 11.59
N CYS A 20 -2.76 5.42 11.62
CA CYS A 20 -1.85 5.98 10.62
C CYS A 20 -2.20 5.49 9.21
N GLY A 21 -2.41 4.18 9.05
CA GLY A 21 -2.79 3.57 7.78
C GLY A 21 -4.10 4.09 7.23
N SER A 22 -5.06 4.45 8.10
CA SER A 22 -6.39 4.95 7.72
C SER A 22 -6.37 6.31 7.04
N VAL A 23 -5.30 7.12 7.18
CA VAL A 23 -5.17 8.43 6.53
C VAL A 23 -5.34 8.27 5.01
N PRO A 24 -6.38 8.85 4.38
CA PRO A 24 -6.67 8.68 2.97
C PRO A 24 -5.90 9.69 2.11
N SER A 25 -4.57 9.57 2.08
CA SER A 25 -3.64 10.57 1.53
C SER A 25 -3.97 10.95 0.09
N GLY A 26 -4.27 9.98 -0.77
CA GLY A 26 -4.63 10.25 -2.17
C GLY A 26 -5.90 11.09 -2.31
N LEU A 27 -6.93 10.80 -1.50
CA LEU A 27 -8.17 11.57 -1.50
C LEU A 27 -7.93 13.01 -1.05
N TRP A 28 -7.28 13.20 0.11
CA TRP A 28 -7.07 14.52 0.67
C TRP A 28 -6.16 15.39 -0.20
N LEU A 29 -5.10 14.84 -0.79
CA LEU A 29 -4.25 15.56 -1.73
C LEU A 29 -5.01 15.99 -2.99
N VAL A 30 -5.86 15.12 -3.55
CA VAL A 30 -6.67 15.48 -4.74
C VAL A 30 -7.69 16.54 -4.39
N GLN A 31 -8.36 16.46 -3.24
CA GLN A 31 -9.28 17.49 -2.78
C GLN A 31 -8.58 18.84 -2.56
N ALA A 32 -7.39 18.82 -1.90
CA ALA A 32 -6.65 20.05 -1.60
C ALA A 32 -6.11 20.76 -2.86
N PHE A 33 -5.58 19.99 -3.84
CA PHE A 33 -4.94 20.58 -5.02
C PHE A 33 -5.86 20.76 -6.22
N HIS A 34 -6.96 20.01 -6.30
CA HIS A 34 -7.83 19.99 -7.48
C HIS A 34 -9.30 20.23 -7.16
N GLY A 35 -9.72 20.31 -5.89
CA GLY A 35 -11.10 20.59 -5.49
C GLY A 35 -12.11 19.50 -5.82
N ILE A 36 -11.67 18.28 -6.15
CA ILE A 36 -12.55 17.18 -6.57
C ILE A 36 -12.43 15.97 -5.64
N ASP A 37 -13.48 15.15 -5.59
CA ASP A 37 -13.46 13.86 -4.93
C ASP A 37 -13.07 12.75 -5.91
N ILE A 38 -11.87 12.18 -5.74
CA ILE A 38 -11.30 11.15 -6.60
C ILE A 38 -12.18 9.88 -6.70
N ARG A 39 -13.05 9.66 -5.71
CA ARG A 39 -13.96 8.50 -5.68
C ARG A 39 -15.07 8.57 -6.73
N ASN A 40 -15.28 9.73 -7.32
CA ASN A 40 -16.25 9.93 -8.40
C ASN A 40 -15.64 9.71 -9.79
N TYR A 41 -14.31 9.50 -9.89
CA TYR A 41 -13.60 9.46 -11.16
C TYR A 41 -12.78 8.17 -11.35
N GLY A 42 -12.59 7.82 -12.61
CA GLY A 42 -11.75 6.70 -13.03
C GLY A 42 -12.16 5.37 -12.40
N SER A 43 -11.24 4.71 -11.69
CA SER A 43 -11.52 3.46 -10.98
C SER A 43 -12.25 3.64 -9.64
N LYS A 44 -12.62 4.85 -9.28
CA LYS A 44 -13.27 5.24 -8.03
C LYS A 44 -12.47 4.84 -6.75
N ASN A 45 -11.21 4.45 -6.92
CA ASN A 45 -10.31 4.10 -5.84
C ASN A 45 -9.48 5.31 -5.39
N ILE A 46 -9.16 5.40 -4.10
CA ILE A 46 -8.36 6.52 -3.53
C ILE A 46 -6.85 6.40 -3.80
N GLY A 47 -6.38 5.26 -4.35
CA GLY A 47 -4.96 4.98 -4.48
C GLY A 47 -4.27 5.69 -5.64
N THR A 48 -2.94 5.74 -5.58
CA THR A 48 -2.01 6.42 -6.50
C THR A 48 -2.32 6.23 -7.98
N THR A 49 -2.67 5.01 -8.41
CA THR A 49 -2.94 4.72 -9.83
C THR A 49 -4.17 5.46 -10.34
N ASN A 50 -5.21 5.58 -9.52
CA ASN A 50 -6.39 6.36 -9.89
C ASN A 50 -6.08 7.86 -9.90
N VAL A 51 -5.32 8.35 -8.92
CA VAL A 51 -4.83 9.73 -8.90
C VAL A 51 -4.04 10.05 -10.17
N PHE A 52 -3.13 9.16 -10.58
CA PHE A 52 -2.35 9.33 -11.82
C PHE A 52 -3.24 9.42 -13.06
N ARG A 53 -4.23 8.55 -13.18
CA ARG A 53 -5.15 8.51 -14.32
C ARG A 53 -6.13 9.69 -14.37
N THR A 54 -6.41 10.30 -13.23
CA THR A 54 -7.42 11.35 -13.11
C THR A 54 -6.81 12.75 -13.15
N VAL A 55 -5.82 13.03 -12.31
CA VAL A 55 -5.26 14.38 -12.13
C VAL A 55 -3.78 14.49 -12.53
N GLY A 56 -3.15 13.38 -12.93
CA GLY A 56 -1.80 13.36 -13.47
C GLY A 56 -0.70 12.98 -12.49
N PRO A 57 0.57 13.00 -12.97
CA PRO A 57 1.71 12.37 -12.26
C PRO A 57 2.13 13.11 -10.99
N LYS A 58 2.07 14.43 -10.95
CA LYS A 58 2.58 15.21 -9.80
C LYS A 58 1.87 14.85 -8.51
N THR A 59 0.54 14.94 -8.49
CA THR A 59 -0.28 14.59 -7.33
C THR A 59 -0.21 13.09 -7.03
N ALA A 60 -0.06 12.24 -8.05
CA ALA A 60 0.08 10.79 -7.86
C ALA A 60 1.38 10.42 -7.14
N VAL A 61 2.50 11.06 -7.46
CA VAL A 61 3.78 10.85 -6.76
C VAL A 61 3.66 11.25 -5.29
N LEU A 62 3.04 12.40 -5.00
CA LEU A 62 2.80 12.82 -3.62
C LEU A 62 1.91 11.83 -2.86
N ALA A 63 0.85 11.32 -3.51
CA ALA A 63 -0.02 10.30 -2.92
C ALA A 63 0.73 8.98 -2.66
N LEU A 64 1.61 8.56 -3.57
CA LEU A 64 2.47 7.38 -3.40
C LEU A 64 3.38 7.54 -2.18
N ILE A 65 4.09 8.67 -2.11
CA ILE A 65 5.02 8.97 -1.00
C ILE A 65 4.26 9.00 0.33
N ALA A 66 3.14 9.71 0.40
CA ALA A 66 2.35 9.82 1.62
C ALA A 66 1.77 8.47 2.07
N ASP A 67 1.27 7.64 1.14
CA ASP A 67 0.74 6.32 1.44
C ASP A 67 1.85 5.32 1.86
N ALA A 68 3.07 5.44 1.32
CA ALA A 68 4.22 4.66 1.77
C ALA A 68 4.72 5.14 3.15
N PHE A 69 4.83 6.46 3.32
CA PHE A 69 5.36 7.07 4.54
C PHE A 69 4.49 6.78 5.78
N LYS A 70 3.16 6.78 5.66
CA LYS A 70 2.29 6.46 6.80
C LYS A 70 2.52 5.06 7.38
N GLY A 71 2.87 4.08 6.50
CA GLY A 71 3.27 2.74 6.94
C GLY A 71 4.62 2.74 7.65
N ILE A 72 5.63 3.40 7.04
CA ILE A 72 6.97 3.57 7.61
C ILE A 72 6.89 4.25 8.99
N LEU A 73 6.11 5.34 9.10
CA LEU A 73 5.96 6.11 10.32
C LEU A 73 5.43 5.26 11.47
N ALA A 74 4.35 4.51 11.23
CA ALA A 74 3.74 3.70 12.27
C ALA A 74 4.69 2.62 12.80
N VAL A 75 5.33 1.85 11.91
CA VAL A 75 6.27 0.80 12.33
C VAL A 75 7.55 1.41 12.88
N GLY A 76 8.05 2.51 12.29
CA GLY A 76 9.25 3.19 12.74
C GLY A 76 9.15 3.68 14.19
N ILE A 77 7.98 4.21 14.60
CA ILE A 77 7.74 4.63 15.99
C ILE A 77 7.84 3.42 16.93
N MET A 78 7.14 2.33 16.65
CA MET A 78 7.16 1.15 17.54
C MET A 78 8.52 0.47 17.55
N SER A 79 9.17 0.34 16.40
CA SER A 79 10.50 -0.25 16.28
C SER A 79 11.57 0.55 17.01
N TYR A 80 11.48 1.89 17.00
CA TYR A 80 12.41 2.76 17.71
C TYR A 80 12.42 2.52 19.24
N PHE A 81 11.23 2.28 19.83
CA PHE A 81 11.12 2.09 21.27
C PHE A 81 11.33 0.63 21.72
N PHE A 82 10.96 -0.34 20.91
CA PHE A 82 10.85 -1.74 21.37
C PHE A 82 11.75 -2.74 20.64
N HIS A 83 12.23 -2.46 19.43
CA HIS A 83 13.12 -3.32 18.65
C HIS A 83 12.65 -4.79 18.58
N ASN A 84 11.34 -5.01 18.42
CA ASN A 84 10.74 -6.34 18.44
C ASN A 84 10.08 -6.67 17.08
N PRO A 85 10.57 -7.68 16.33
CA PRO A 85 10.05 -8.01 15.01
C PRO A 85 8.57 -8.42 14.96
N LEU A 86 8.05 -9.04 16.03
CA LEU A 86 6.62 -9.39 16.09
C LEU A 86 5.76 -8.14 16.28
N LEU A 87 6.22 -7.19 17.08
CA LEU A 87 5.53 -5.91 17.26
C LEU A 87 5.55 -5.09 15.97
N ASP A 88 6.66 -5.08 15.25
CA ASP A 88 6.74 -4.47 13.90
C ASP A 88 5.69 -5.07 12.97
N VAL A 89 5.57 -6.40 12.94
CA VAL A 89 4.57 -7.12 12.12
C VAL A 89 3.14 -6.74 12.50
N VAL A 90 2.81 -6.73 13.79
CA VAL A 90 1.45 -6.39 14.24
C VAL A 90 1.10 -4.94 13.88
N THR A 91 2.06 -4.02 14.05
CA THR A 91 1.90 -2.61 13.67
C THR A 91 1.75 -2.47 12.15
N ALA A 92 2.55 -3.19 11.37
CA ALA A 92 2.49 -3.20 9.91
C ALA A 92 1.16 -3.73 9.38
N LEU A 93 0.64 -4.81 9.99
CA LEU A 93 -0.70 -5.33 9.67
C LEU A 93 -1.78 -4.30 10.00
N GLY A 94 -1.67 -3.63 11.14
CA GLY A 94 -2.54 -2.49 11.48
C GLY A 94 -2.53 -1.43 10.38
N ALA A 95 -1.35 -1.00 9.92
CA ALA A 95 -1.21 0.03 8.89
C ALA A 95 -1.78 -0.40 7.52
N LEU A 96 -1.54 -1.64 7.13
CA LEU A 96 -2.09 -2.20 5.89
C LEU A 96 -3.62 -2.30 5.93
N LEU A 97 -4.16 -2.83 7.04
CA LEU A 97 -5.60 -2.93 7.26
C LEU A 97 -6.26 -1.55 7.37
N GLY A 98 -5.60 -0.58 8.02
CA GLY A 98 -6.06 0.79 8.09
C GLY A 98 -6.17 1.44 6.70
N HIS A 99 -5.20 1.20 5.80
CA HIS A 99 -5.32 1.68 4.42
C HIS A 99 -6.45 0.99 3.66
N ASN A 100 -6.65 -0.32 3.86
CA ASN A 100 -7.66 -1.10 3.14
C ASN A 100 -9.08 -0.86 3.68
N TYR A 101 -9.19 -0.59 4.98
CA TYR A 101 -10.43 -0.41 5.73
C TYR A 101 -10.32 0.86 6.59
N SER A 102 -10.24 2.01 5.93
CA SER A 102 -9.97 3.30 6.57
C SER A 102 -11.10 3.73 7.51
N LEU A 103 -10.73 4.07 8.76
CA LEU A 103 -11.63 4.68 9.74
C LEU A 103 -12.25 5.98 9.22
N PHE A 104 -11.46 6.80 8.53
CA PHE A 104 -11.89 8.10 8.01
C PHE A 104 -12.84 7.99 6.81
N LEU A 105 -12.97 6.80 6.22
CA LEU A 105 -13.80 6.55 5.04
C LEU A 105 -14.90 5.51 5.28
N GLY A 106 -15.32 5.32 6.54
CA GLY A 106 -16.34 4.33 6.88
C GLY A 106 -15.91 2.91 6.47
N PHE A 107 -14.66 2.55 6.73
CA PHE A 107 -14.04 1.25 6.40
C PHE A 107 -13.97 0.92 4.90
N LYS A 108 -14.06 1.96 4.04
CA LYS A 108 -13.88 1.85 2.58
C LYS A 108 -12.54 2.49 2.20
N GLY A 109 -11.54 1.70 1.87
CA GLY A 109 -10.18 2.19 1.60
C GLY A 109 -9.63 1.74 0.26
N GLY A 110 -8.30 1.86 0.13
CA GLY A 110 -7.54 1.50 -1.06
C GLY A 110 -7.18 0.00 -1.15
N LYS A 111 -6.10 -0.30 -1.87
CA LYS A 111 -5.62 -1.67 -2.10
C LYS A 111 -4.34 -2.02 -1.34
N GLY A 112 -3.75 -1.06 -0.66
CA GLY A 112 -2.61 -1.26 0.22
C GLY A 112 -1.24 -1.37 -0.45
N VAL A 113 -1.13 -1.27 -1.78
CA VAL A 113 0.14 -1.50 -2.50
C VAL A 113 1.23 -0.50 -2.11
N ALA A 114 0.92 0.80 -2.10
CA ALA A 114 1.88 1.85 -1.74
C ALA A 114 2.26 1.76 -0.25
N THR A 115 1.29 1.50 0.63
CA THR A 115 1.54 1.30 2.06
C THR A 115 2.38 0.04 2.30
N ALA A 116 2.06 -1.08 1.62
CA ALA A 116 2.87 -2.30 1.68
C ALA A 116 4.30 -2.05 1.20
N LEU A 117 4.49 -1.29 0.10
CA LEU A 117 5.84 -0.92 -0.36
C LEU A 117 6.60 -0.14 0.73
N GLY A 118 5.98 0.83 1.39
CA GLY A 118 6.60 1.57 2.49
C GLY A 118 7.00 0.64 3.64
N LEU A 119 6.12 -0.27 4.03
CA LEU A 119 6.38 -1.28 5.06
C LEU A 119 7.55 -2.19 4.67
N LEU A 120 7.62 -2.64 3.41
CA LEU A 120 8.73 -3.44 2.91
C LEU A 120 10.04 -2.65 2.89
N ILE A 121 10.02 -1.36 2.51
CA ILE A 121 11.21 -0.51 2.55
C ILE A 121 11.80 -0.44 3.95
N PHE A 122 10.95 -0.32 4.97
CA PHE A 122 11.40 -0.25 6.36
C PHE A 122 11.86 -1.62 6.89
N MET A 123 11.04 -2.64 6.74
CA MET A 123 11.26 -3.96 7.36
C MET A 123 12.20 -4.85 6.54
N MET A 124 12.11 -4.80 5.21
CA MET A 124 12.78 -5.72 4.28
C MET A 124 13.26 -5.00 3.01
N PRO A 125 14.23 -4.06 3.10
CA PRO A 125 14.60 -3.18 1.98
C PRO A 125 15.05 -3.92 0.72
N LYS A 126 15.78 -5.03 0.84
CA LYS A 126 16.19 -5.84 -0.32
C LYS A 126 14.98 -6.47 -1.03
N VAL A 127 13.99 -6.94 -0.27
CA VAL A 127 12.74 -7.48 -0.80
C VAL A 127 11.92 -6.36 -1.46
N ALA A 128 11.89 -5.16 -0.87
CA ALA A 128 11.20 -4.00 -1.44
C ALA A 128 11.75 -3.66 -2.84
N VAL A 129 13.08 -3.61 -2.99
CA VAL A 129 13.75 -3.34 -4.28
C VAL A 129 13.42 -4.42 -5.30
N ALA A 130 13.53 -5.70 -4.93
CA ALA A 130 13.24 -6.81 -5.83
C ALA A 130 11.75 -6.84 -6.26
N SER A 131 10.83 -6.66 -5.31
CA SER A 131 9.38 -6.61 -5.58
C SER A 131 9.01 -5.40 -6.44
N PHE A 132 9.63 -4.24 -6.20
CA PHE A 132 9.46 -3.07 -7.06
C PHE A 132 9.99 -3.32 -8.48
N GLY A 133 11.12 -4.01 -8.61
CA GLY A 133 11.68 -4.43 -9.91
C GLY A 133 10.70 -5.32 -10.69
N ILE A 134 10.09 -6.33 -10.03
CA ILE A 134 9.06 -7.20 -10.63
C ILE A 134 7.86 -6.35 -11.09
N TRP A 135 7.38 -5.45 -10.21
CA TRP A 135 6.29 -4.54 -10.54
C TRP A 135 6.62 -3.70 -11.77
N LEU A 136 7.82 -3.09 -11.79
CA LEU A 136 8.26 -2.20 -12.86
C LEU A 136 8.35 -2.94 -14.20
N VAL A 137 8.99 -4.11 -14.24
CA VAL A 137 9.10 -4.94 -15.45
C VAL A 137 7.72 -5.32 -15.98
N CYS A 138 6.82 -5.80 -15.10
CA CYS A 138 5.45 -6.10 -15.47
C CYS A 138 4.73 -4.89 -16.09
N VAL A 139 4.84 -3.72 -15.47
CA VAL A 139 4.15 -2.51 -15.94
C VAL A 139 4.74 -2.00 -17.26
N LEU A 140 6.06 -2.04 -17.43
CA LEU A 140 6.72 -1.63 -18.68
C LEU A 140 6.29 -2.53 -19.85
N LEU A 141 6.22 -3.85 -19.64
CA LEU A 141 5.87 -4.80 -20.70
C LEU A 141 4.36 -4.80 -21.03
N THR A 142 3.50 -4.71 -20.00
CA THR A 142 2.05 -4.91 -20.18
C THR A 142 1.22 -3.64 -20.13
N ARG A 143 1.75 -2.60 -19.49
CA ARG A 143 1.05 -1.34 -19.12
C ARG A 143 -0.11 -1.53 -18.13
N TYR A 144 -0.24 -2.71 -17.49
CA TYR A 144 -1.23 -2.99 -16.45
C TYR A 144 -0.60 -2.88 -15.05
N VAL A 145 -0.88 -1.76 -14.35
CA VAL A 145 -0.39 -1.54 -12.97
C VAL A 145 -0.91 -2.60 -12.00
N SER A 146 -2.16 -3.04 -12.19
CA SER A 146 -2.78 -4.08 -11.36
C SER A 146 -2.06 -5.42 -11.49
N LEU A 147 -1.68 -5.83 -12.71
CA LEU A 147 -0.91 -7.05 -12.93
C LEU A 147 0.46 -6.97 -12.23
N GLY A 148 1.17 -5.85 -12.40
CA GLY A 148 2.44 -5.62 -11.72
C GLY A 148 2.29 -5.73 -10.19
N SER A 149 1.24 -5.13 -9.62
CA SER A 149 0.99 -5.17 -8.17
C SER A 149 0.69 -6.57 -7.66
N ILE A 150 -0.08 -7.37 -8.41
CA ILE A 150 -0.40 -8.76 -8.08
C ILE A 150 0.87 -9.61 -8.14
N MET A 151 1.65 -9.50 -9.23
CA MET A 151 2.89 -10.26 -9.40
C MET A 151 3.91 -9.92 -8.32
N ALA A 152 4.14 -8.63 -8.06
CA ALA A 152 5.03 -8.21 -6.97
C ALA A 152 4.57 -8.79 -5.62
N ALA A 153 3.28 -8.74 -5.30
CA ALA A 153 2.74 -9.28 -4.05
C ALA A 153 2.95 -10.81 -3.94
N ILE A 154 2.71 -11.57 -5.01
CA ILE A 154 2.89 -13.03 -5.03
C ILE A 154 4.36 -13.42 -4.84
N PHE A 155 5.29 -12.67 -5.43
CA PHE A 155 6.72 -12.97 -5.33
C PHE A 155 7.38 -12.44 -4.05
N THR A 156 6.75 -11.52 -3.32
CA THR A 156 7.29 -10.96 -2.07
C THR A 156 7.59 -12.02 -0.99
N PRO A 157 6.68 -12.98 -0.66
CA PRO A 157 6.97 -14.01 0.35
C PRO A 157 8.15 -14.94 0.01
N PRO A 158 8.22 -15.54 -1.19
CA PRO A 158 9.38 -16.37 -1.54
C PRO A 158 10.68 -15.57 -1.58
N LEU A 159 10.68 -14.30 -1.97
CA LEU A 159 11.86 -13.43 -1.89
C LEU A 159 12.28 -13.18 -0.45
N ALA A 160 11.34 -12.92 0.46
CA ALA A 160 11.62 -12.70 1.88
C ALA A 160 12.26 -13.96 2.53
N TRP A 161 11.72 -15.12 2.21
CA TRP A 161 12.27 -16.41 2.68
C TRP A 161 13.66 -16.67 2.10
N TYR A 162 13.83 -16.54 0.77
CA TYR A 162 15.10 -16.78 0.09
C TYR A 162 16.24 -15.87 0.58
N LEU A 163 15.91 -14.60 0.87
CA LEU A 163 16.87 -13.62 1.38
C LEU A 163 17.14 -13.73 2.89
N GLY A 164 16.59 -14.75 3.57
CA GLY A 164 16.87 -15.06 4.96
C GLY A 164 16.28 -14.07 5.97
N TYR A 165 15.18 -13.40 5.65
CA TYR A 165 14.51 -12.52 6.63
C TYR A 165 13.85 -13.31 7.76
N PRO A 166 13.66 -12.72 8.97
CA PRO A 166 13.00 -13.38 10.09
C PRO A 166 11.63 -13.96 9.69
N SER A 167 11.29 -15.13 10.23
CA SER A 167 10.02 -15.83 9.93
C SER A 167 8.79 -14.96 10.16
N ALA A 168 8.81 -14.07 11.17
CA ALA A 168 7.76 -13.11 11.42
C ALA A 168 7.52 -12.19 10.20
N TYR A 169 8.59 -11.71 9.55
CA TYR A 169 8.48 -10.85 8.37
C TYR A 169 8.04 -11.63 7.11
N VAL A 170 8.45 -12.90 7.00
CA VAL A 170 7.94 -13.80 5.94
C VAL A 170 6.44 -14.01 6.11
N ILE A 171 5.96 -14.29 7.32
CA ILE A 171 4.52 -14.43 7.62
C ILE A 171 3.77 -13.13 7.30
N PHE A 172 4.31 -11.97 7.71
CA PHE A 172 3.73 -10.67 7.33
C PHE A 172 3.58 -10.55 5.80
N SER A 173 4.62 -10.92 5.05
CA SER A 173 4.60 -10.80 3.59
C SER A 173 3.54 -11.70 2.94
N VAL A 174 3.30 -12.90 3.48
CA VAL A 174 2.21 -13.81 3.04
C VAL A 174 0.85 -13.16 3.28
N VAL A 175 0.62 -12.64 4.49
CA VAL A 175 -0.65 -11.98 4.85
C VAL A 175 -0.86 -10.72 4.01
N ALA A 176 0.19 -9.91 3.83
CA ALA A 176 0.13 -8.70 3.01
C ALA A 176 -0.18 -9.04 1.53
N ALA A 177 0.46 -10.06 0.97
CA ALA A 177 0.20 -10.54 -0.38
C ALA A 177 -1.26 -11.01 -0.54
N PHE A 178 -1.78 -11.77 0.42
CA PHE A 178 -3.17 -12.19 0.44
C PHE A 178 -4.13 -10.99 0.38
N PHE A 179 -3.94 -9.98 1.23
CA PHE A 179 -4.79 -8.78 1.21
C PHE A 179 -4.64 -7.98 -0.10
N VAL A 180 -3.43 -7.84 -0.63
CA VAL A 180 -3.23 -7.17 -1.92
C VAL A 180 -3.99 -7.89 -3.03
N VAL A 181 -3.84 -9.22 -3.16
CA VAL A 181 -4.54 -10.01 -4.18
C VAL A 181 -6.06 -9.92 -4.00
N LEU A 182 -6.56 -10.08 -2.76
CA LEU A 182 -7.98 -9.97 -2.42
C LEU A 182 -8.56 -8.61 -2.84
N ARG A 183 -7.83 -7.52 -2.56
CA ARG A 183 -8.24 -6.16 -2.93
C ARG A 183 -8.14 -5.88 -4.43
N HIS A 184 -7.52 -6.78 -5.20
CA HIS A 184 -7.45 -6.71 -6.66
C HIS A 184 -8.47 -7.61 -7.38
N LYS A 185 -9.45 -8.23 -6.68
CA LYS A 185 -10.44 -9.14 -7.28
C LYS A 185 -11.12 -8.60 -8.53
N GLU A 186 -11.53 -7.34 -8.52
CA GLU A 186 -12.16 -6.70 -9.69
C GLU A 186 -11.16 -6.45 -10.84
N ASN A 187 -9.89 -6.17 -10.51
CA ASN A 187 -8.84 -6.04 -11.52
C ASN A 187 -8.51 -7.41 -12.15
N ILE A 188 -8.46 -8.47 -11.34
CA ILE A 188 -8.26 -9.83 -11.82
C ILE A 188 -9.39 -10.19 -12.80
N HIS A 189 -10.64 -9.93 -12.44
CA HIS A 189 -11.77 -10.14 -13.35
C HIS A 189 -11.60 -9.36 -14.66
N ARG A 190 -11.24 -8.05 -14.60
CA ARG A 190 -11.02 -7.25 -15.82
C ARG A 190 -9.80 -7.68 -16.62
N LEU A 191 -8.75 -8.18 -16.00
CA LEU A 191 -7.58 -8.75 -16.70
C LEU A 191 -7.98 -10.01 -17.48
N LEU A 192 -8.77 -10.88 -16.87
CA LEU A 192 -9.24 -12.14 -17.49
C LEU A 192 -10.23 -11.87 -18.63
N THR A 193 -11.03 -10.81 -18.54
CA THR A 193 -11.99 -10.40 -19.57
C THR A 193 -11.43 -9.42 -20.60
N GLY A 194 -10.13 -9.04 -20.50
CA GLY A 194 -9.50 -8.10 -21.42
C GLY A 194 -9.98 -6.64 -21.30
N THR A 195 -10.69 -6.31 -20.21
CA THR A 195 -11.28 -4.97 -19.97
C THR A 195 -10.50 -4.11 -18.98
N GLU A 196 -9.34 -4.58 -18.50
CA GLU A 196 -8.51 -3.79 -17.58
C GLU A 196 -7.89 -2.58 -18.28
N SER A 197 -7.92 -1.44 -17.60
CA SER A 197 -7.38 -0.19 -18.16
C SER A 197 -5.85 -0.18 -18.10
N LYS A 198 -5.21 0.11 -19.23
CA LYS A 198 -3.77 0.39 -19.30
C LYS A 198 -3.45 1.72 -18.63
N ILE A 199 -2.19 1.88 -18.15
CA ILE A 199 -1.75 3.13 -17.54
C ILE A 199 -1.65 4.23 -18.61
N LYS A 200 -2.34 5.36 -18.35
CA LYS A 200 -2.23 6.61 -19.09
C LYS A 200 -2.34 7.75 -18.09
N PRO A 201 -1.53 8.83 -18.23
CA PRO A 201 -1.69 10.02 -17.38
C PRO A 201 -2.98 10.75 -17.71
N GLY A 202 -3.69 11.20 -16.68
CA GLY A 202 -4.82 12.10 -16.81
C GLY A 202 -4.42 13.56 -16.66
N ASN A 203 -5.39 14.45 -16.89
CA ASN A 203 -5.23 15.88 -16.68
C ASN A 203 -6.50 16.42 -15.99
N ALA A 204 -6.31 17.07 -14.84
CA ALA A 204 -7.43 17.64 -14.08
C ALA A 204 -8.28 18.64 -14.88
N LYS A 205 -7.68 19.35 -15.85
CA LYS A 205 -8.40 20.30 -16.72
C LYS A 205 -9.46 19.63 -17.59
N ASP A 206 -9.32 18.34 -17.89
CA ASP A 206 -10.28 17.60 -18.73
C ASP A 206 -11.53 17.19 -17.95
N LEU A 207 -11.51 17.33 -16.61
CA LEU A 207 -12.63 16.99 -15.73
C LEU A 207 -13.58 18.18 -15.45
N GLN A 208 -13.18 19.38 -15.85
CA GLN A 208 -13.93 20.62 -15.62
C GLN A 208 -14.72 21.07 -16.87
N LYS A 209 -14.65 20.29 -17.94
CA LYS A 209 -15.44 20.44 -19.17
C LYS A 209 -16.68 19.54 -19.12
#